data_3184e00ec928ea0e2dc833a13f118d37
#
_entry.id   3184e00ec928ea0e2dc833a13f118d37
#
_cell.length_a   1.000
_cell.length_b   1.000
_cell.length_c   1.000
_cell.angle_alpha   90.00
_cell.angle_beta   90.00
_cell.angle_gamma   90.00
#
_symmetry.space_group_name_H-M   'P 1'
#
loop_
_entity.id
_entity.type
_entity.pdbx_description
1 polymer ?
#
loop_
_entity_poly.entity_id
_entity_poly.type
_entity_poly.pdbx_seq_one_letter_code
_entity_poly.pdbx_strand_id
1 'polypeptide(L)'
;MDLFVVPTIGFDLLYAFVIVRLDRRDLVWIDVTTNPTAEWIARQLTEAFPWNAAPRYLIRDRDRTYGSIVARRVRAMGIRDKPTAPASPWQNGFAERLIGSIRRECVDHFIVLGEAHLRHTLRTYARYYNNIRTHWSLDKDTPSIARFSGSNLSIRTRFLADFITITSGFRFSVHTALDETNE
;
A
#
# COMPACT_ATOMS: atom_id res chain seq x y z
N MET A 1 1.56 -0.77 11.54
CA MET A 1 2.19 -1.22 10.29
C MET A 1 1.93 -2.69 10.06
N ASP A 2 1.97 -3.11 8.80
CA ASP A 2 1.69 -4.49 8.45
C ASP A 2 2.25 -4.86 7.08
N LEU A 3 2.31 -6.19 6.79
CA LEU A 3 2.69 -6.76 5.51
C LEU A 3 1.52 -7.56 4.93
N PHE A 4 1.32 -7.49 3.62
CA PHE A 4 0.38 -8.39 2.93
C PHE A 4 0.97 -8.91 1.62
N VAL A 5 0.50 -10.06 1.18
CA VAL A 5 1.02 -10.78 0.02
C VAL A 5 0.11 -10.57 -1.17
N VAL A 6 0.71 -10.35 -2.34
CA VAL A 6 0.02 -10.25 -3.64
C VAL A 6 0.70 -11.15 -4.63
N PRO A 7 0.01 -12.15 -5.21
CA PRO A 7 0.58 -12.98 -6.26
C PRO A 7 0.68 -12.23 -7.59
N THR A 8 1.72 -12.53 -8.36
CA THR A 8 1.85 -12.10 -9.75
C THR A 8 1.19 -13.09 -10.71
N ILE A 9 1.07 -12.71 -11.99
CA ILE A 9 0.63 -13.63 -13.07
C ILE A 9 1.55 -14.87 -13.19
N GLY A 10 2.83 -14.72 -12.83
CA GLY A 10 3.80 -15.83 -12.81
C GLY A 10 3.79 -16.64 -11.52
N PHE A 11 2.82 -16.41 -10.62
CA PHE A 11 2.72 -17.02 -9.30
C PHE A 11 3.86 -16.65 -8.31
N ASP A 12 4.71 -15.69 -8.65
CA ASP A 12 5.65 -15.13 -7.69
C ASP A 12 4.90 -14.33 -6.62
N LEU A 13 5.37 -14.42 -5.38
CA LEU A 13 4.78 -13.69 -4.27
C LEU A 13 5.48 -12.34 -4.06
N LEU A 14 4.71 -11.27 -4.13
CA LEU A 14 5.15 -9.93 -3.76
C LEU A 14 4.61 -9.57 -2.38
N TYR A 15 5.44 -8.90 -1.60
CA TYR A 15 5.10 -8.44 -0.26
C TYR A 15 4.96 -6.93 -0.27
N ALA A 16 3.77 -6.44 0.06
CA ALA A 16 3.50 -5.03 0.20
C ALA A 16 3.51 -4.64 1.69
N PHE A 17 4.35 -3.67 2.03
CA PHE A 17 4.48 -3.13 3.38
C PHE A 17 3.71 -1.82 3.48
N VAL A 18 2.91 -1.68 4.55
CA VAL A 18 2.10 -0.49 4.79
C VAL A 18 2.30 0.07 6.19
N ILE A 19 2.30 1.40 6.27
CA ILE A 19 2.25 2.14 7.53
C ILE A 19 1.05 3.07 7.48
N VAL A 20 0.16 2.96 8.47
CA VAL A 20 -1.03 3.80 8.62
C VAL A 20 -0.93 4.61 9.90
N ARG A 21 -1.26 5.90 9.84
CA ARG A 21 -1.40 6.76 11.00
C ARG A 21 -2.81 6.60 11.58
N LEU A 22 -2.91 6.49 12.91
CA LEU A 22 -4.17 6.11 13.54
C LEU A 22 -5.15 7.28 13.70
N ASP A 23 -4.65 8.49 13.93
CA ASP A 23 -5.47 9.68 14.18
C ASP A 23 -6.34 10.06 12.98
N ARG A 24 -5.75 10.19 11.80
CA ARG A 24 -6.45 10.52 10.56
C ARG A 24 -6.55 9.36 9.56
N ARG A 25 -6.02 8.20 9.92
CA ARG A 25 -6.02 7.00 9.07
C ARG A 25 -5.29 7.16 7.74
N ASP A 26 -4.33 8.10 7.67
CA ASP A 26 -3.52 8.28 6.45
C ASP A 26 -2.65 7.07 6.21
N LEU A 27 -2.56 6.67 4.96
CA LEU A 27 -1.54 5.76 4.48
C LEU A 27 -0.22 6.54 4.37
N VAL A 28 0.61 6.42 5.42
CA VAL A 28 1.88 7.16 5.54
C VAL A 28 2.93 6.63 4.58
N TRP A 29 2.99 5.29 4.44
CA TRP A 29 3.99 4.63 3.62
C TRP A 29 3.44 3.37 2.98
N ILE A 30 3.86 3.12 1.75
CA ILE A 30 3.62 1.88 1.04
C ILE A 30 4.78 1.57 0.11
N ASP A 31 5.33 0.37 0.21
CA ASP A 31 6.32 -0.13 -0.74
C ASP A 31 6.20 -1.66 -0.92
N VAL A 32 6.85 -2.18 -1.96
CA VAL A 32 6.74 -3.57 -2.41
C VAL A 32 8.11 -4.19 -2.53
N THR A 33 8.23 -5.48 -2.21
CA THR A 33 9.43 -6.26 -2.42
C THR A 33 9.11 -7.73 -2.69
N THR A 34 10.01 -8.44 -3.35
CA THR A 34 9.99 -9.91 -3.46
C THR A 34 10.56 -10.59 -2.21
N ASN A 35 11.39 -9.85 -1.42
CA ASN A 35 12.08 -10.41 -0.26
C ASN A 35 11.96 -9.48 0.96
N PRO A 36 10.97 -9.68 1.84
CA PRO A 36 10.69 -8.83 3.00
C PRO A 36 11.62 -9.13 4.18
N THR A 37 12.92 -8.83 4.05
CA THR A 37 13.87 -9.02 5.15
C THR A 37 13.70 -7.95 6.24
N ALA A 38 14.16 -8.26 7.46
CA ALA A 38 14.14 -7.31 8.57
C ALA A 38 14.96 -6.04 8.27
N GLU A 39 16.06 -6.17 7.51
CA GLU A 39 16.88 -5.06 7.03
C GLU A 39 16.09 -4.16 6.05
N TRP A 40 15.36 -4.78 5.11
CA TRP A 40 14.53 -4.05 4.17
C TRP A 40 13.44 -3.25 4.92
N ILE A 41 12.74 -3.89 5.85
CA ILE A 41 11.70 -3.24 6.66
C ILE A 41 12.30 -2.09 7.49
N ALA A 42 13.47 -2.30 8.12
CA ALA A 42 14.14 -1.26 8.88
C ALA A 42 14.52 -0.04 8.01
N ARG A 43 14.90 -0.27 6.75
CA ARG A 43 15.12 0.80 5.77
C ARG A 43 13.82 1.53 5.44
N GLN A 44 12.73 0.78 5.16
CA GLN A 44 11.42 1.38 4.87
C GLN A 44 10.94 2.28 6.02
N LEU A 45 11.15 1.88 7.27
CA LEU A 45 10.83 2.70 8.43
C LEU A 45 11.64 3.99 8.48
N THR A 46 12.92 3.93 8.13
CA THR A 46 13.79 5.12 8.09
C THR A 46 13.35 6.10 7.00
N GLU A 47 12.96 5.59 5.84
CA GLU A 47 12.48 6.40 4.70
C GLU A 47 11.09 6.98 4.98
N ALA A 48 10.22 6.23 5.65
CA ALA A 48 8.85 6.68 6.00
C ALA A 48 8.82 7.81 7.03
N PHE A 49 9.79 7.87 7.94
CA PHE A 49 9.83 8.84 9.03
C PHE A 49 11.12 9.65 9.02
N PRO A 50 11.14 10.81 8.34
CA PRO A 50 12.22 11.77 8.49
C PRO A 50 12.39 12.17 9.97
N TRP A 51 13.58 12.61 10.35
CA TRP A 51 14.01 12.84 11.74
C TRP A 51 13.04 13.66 12.61
N ASN A 52 12.26 14.54 12.01
CA ASN A 52 11.31 15.42 12.69
C ASN A 52 9.85 14.93 12.67
N ALA A 53 9.58 13.79 12.03
CA ALA A 53 8.23 13.26 11.82
C ALA A 53 8.01 11.86 12.45
N ALA A 54 8.94 11.41 13.29
CA ALA A 54 8.84 10.10 13.94
C ALA A 54 7.65 10.03 14.90
N PRO A 55 6.79 8.99 14.82
CA PRO A 55 5.66 8.82 15.72
C PRO A 55 6.12 8.43 17.13
N ARG A 56 5.32 8.71 18.14
CA ARG A 56 5.62 8.28 19.53
C ARG A 56 5.57 6.75 19.67
N TYR A 57 4.72 6.07 18.93
CA TYR A 57 4.46 4.64 19.01
C TYR A 57 4.35 4.04 17.62
N LEU A 58 4.82 2.80 17.47
CA LEU A 58 4.63 1.99 16.29
C LEU A 58 3.98 0.66 16.69
N ILE A 59 2.75 0.44 16.22
CA ILE A 59 2.03 -0.81 16.45
C ILE A 59 2.33 -1.75 15.29
N ARG A 60 2.64 -2.99 15.60
CA ARG A 60 2.87 -4.07 14.63
C ARG A 60 2.43 -5.41 15.21
N ASP A 61 2.20 -6.36 14.35
CA ASP A 61 2.02 -7.73 14.77
C ASP A 61 3.33 -8.38 15.25
N ARG A 62 3.29 -9.66 15.62
CA ARG A 62 4.44 -10.43 16.09
C ARG A 62 5.07 -11.28 15.00
N ASP A 63 4.91 -10.93 13.73
CA ASP A 63 5.53 -11.65 12.65
C ASP A 63 7.05 -11.73 12.85
N ARG A 64 7.62 -12.91 12.58
CA ARG A 64 9.07 -13.19 12.70
C ARG A 64 9.89 -12.34 11.74
N THR A 65 9.30 -11.88 10.65
CA THR A 65 9.92 -11.01 9.64
C THR A 65 10.44 -9.69 10.25
N TYR A 66 9.83 -9.19 11.33
CA TYR A 66 10.29 -7.94 11.95
C TYR A 66 11.59 -8.09 12.76
N GLY A 67 11.85 -9.24 13.37
CA GLY A 67 13.11 -9.54 14.03
C GLY A 67 13.68 -8.49 15.00
N SER A 68 14.90 -8.73 15.49
CA SER A 68 15.59 -7.81 16.40
C SER A 68 16.12 -6.54 15.70
N ILE A 69 16.34 -6.62 14.39
CA ILE A 69 16.87 -5.51 13.58
C ILE A 69 15.86 -4.39 13.49
N VAL A 70 14.60 -4.72 13.22
CA VAL A 70 13.49 -3.75 13.20
C VAL A 70 13.30 -3.13 14.58
N ALA A 71 13.29 -3.92 15.65
CA ALA A 71 13.14 -3.42 17.02
C ALA A 71 14.28 -2.45 17.41
N ARG A 72 15.52 -2.75 17.01
CA ARG A 72 16.67 -1.85 17.24
C ARG A 72 16.54 -0.55 16.44
N ARG A 73 16.10 -0.62 15.17
CA ARG A 73 15.89 0.55 14.33
C ARG A 73 14.82 1.46 14.90
N VAL A 74 13.67 0.92 15.25
CA VAL A 74 12.53 1.66 15.87
C VAL A 74 12.99 2.37 17.14
N ARG A 75 13.76 1.69 18.01
CA ARG A 75 14.30 2.27 19.23
C ARG A 75 15.31 3.39 18.94
N ALA A 76 16.21 3.19 17.96
CA ALA A 76 17.20 4.20 17.55
C ALA A 76 16.54 5.48 17.00
N MET A 77 15.34 5.36 16.43
CA MET A 77 14.53 6.49 15.97
C MET A 77 13.72 7.16 17.09
N GLY A 78 13.87 6.74 18.35
CA GLY A 78 13.11 7.27 19.49
C GLY A 78 11.65 6.81 19.53
N ILE A 79 11.27 5.85 18.69
CA ILE A 79 9.90 5.34 18.59
C ILE A 79 9.70 4.20 19.60
N ARG A 80 8.58 4.20 20.31
CA ARG A 80 8.20 3.10 21.21
C ARG A 80 7.57 1.96 20.40
N ASP A 81 8.26 0.82 20.30
CA ASP A 81 7.76 -0.39 19.67
C ASP A 81 6.63 -1.00 20.52
N LYS A 82 5.48 -1.25 19.88
CA LYS A 82 4.28 -1.83 20.49
C LYS A 82 3.80 -3.05 19.69
N PRO A 83 4.48 -4.19 19.84
CA PRO A 83 3.96 -5.43 19.25
C PRO A 83 2.61 -5.78 19.90
N THR A 84 1.66 -6.26 19.09
CA THR A 84 0.34 -6.71 19.57
C THR A 84 0.47 -7.80 20.62
N ALA A 85 -0.49 -7.90 21.53
CA ALA A 85 -0.53 -9.01 22.47
C ALA A 85 -0.75 -10.34 21.72
N PRO A 86 -0.26 -11.49 22.27
CA PRO A 86 -0.56 -12.78 21.68
C PRO A 86 -2.07 -12.99 21.50
N ALA A 87 -2.48 -13.60 20.40
CA ALA A 87 -3.88 -13.87 20.07
C ALA A 87 -4.79 -12.61 20.06
N SER A 88 -4.25 -11.42 19.77
CA SER A 88 -4.98 -10.16 19.79
C SER A 88 -4.87 -9.39 18.46
N PRO A 89 -5.33 -9.98 17.32
CA PRO A 89 -5.20 -9.35 16.00
C PRO A 89 -5.92 -8.01 15.92
N TRP A 90 -7.02 -7.82 16.65
CA TRP A 90 -7.78 -6.54 16.66
C TRP A 90 -6.93 -5.32 17.05
N GLN A 91 -5.79 -5.50 17.73
CA GLN A 91 -4.88 -4.42 18.07
C GLN A 91 -4.18 -3.81 16.83
N ASN A 92 -4.10 -4.55 15.71
CA ASN A 92 -3.63 -4.06 14.41
C ASN A 92 -4.77 -3.77 13.42
N GLY A 93 -6.01 -3.73 13.88
CA GLY A 93 -7.22 -3.66 13.05
C GLY A 93 -7.29 -2.46 12.10
N PHE A 94 -6.53 -1.39 12.32
CA PHE A 94 -6.44 -0.28 11.37
C PHE A 94 -5.62 -0.65 10.13
N ALA A 95 -4.49 -1.33 10.30
CA ALA A 95 -3.69 -1.81 9.18
C ALA A 95 -4.44 -2.90 8.41
N GLU A 96 -5.11 -3.82 9.10
CA GLU A 96 -5.94 -4.87 8.48
C GLU A 96 -7.09 -4.28 7.65
N ARG A 97 -7.78 -3.25 8.16
CA ARG A 97 -8.84 -2.55 7.41
C ARG A 97 -8.30 -1.83 6.19
N LEU A 98 -7.13 -1.19 6.31
CA LEU A 98 -6.47 -0.55 5.17
C LEU A 98 -6.12 -1.59 4.10
N ILE A 99 -5.51 -2.71 4.48
CA ILE A 99 -5.19 -3.83 3.57
C ILE A 99 -6.46 -4.37 2.91
N GLY A 100 -7.54 -4.56 3.68
CA GLY A 100 -8.84 -4.96 3.14
C GLY A 100 -9.41 -3.96 2.13
N SER A 101 -9.21 -2.65 2.34
CA SER A 101 -9.60 -1.62 1.37
C SER A 101 -8.72 -1.66 0.11
N ILE A 102 -7.40 -1.77 0.27
CA ILE A 102 -6.46 -1.92 -0.85
C ILE A 102 -6.82 -3.12 -1.72
N ARG A 103 -7.15 -4.28 -1.11
CA ARG A 103 -7.58 -5.46 -1.87
C ARG A 103 -8.85 -5.18 -2.65
N ARG A 104 -9.94 -4.86 -1.97
CA ARG A 104 -11.27 -4.68 -2.59
C ARG A 104 -11.36 -3.54 -3.58
N GLU A 105 -10.61 -2.46 -3.37
CA GLU A 105 -10.73 -1.24 -4.18
C GLU A 105 -9.65 -1.14 -5.25
N CYS A 106 -8.60 -1.99 -5.19
CA CYS A 106 -7.45 -1.89 -6.06
C CYS A 106 -6.99 -3.27 -6.54
N VAL A 107 -6.33 -4.06 -5.69
CA VAL A 107 -5.57 -5.25 -6.09
C VAL A 107 -6.44 -6.34 -6.72
N ASP A 108 -7.68 -6.53 -6.27
CA ASP A 108 -8.58 -7.58 -6.78
C ASP A 108 -9.13 -7.28 -8.20
N HIS A 109 -8.81 -6.10 -8.76
CA HIS A 109 -9.35 -5.65 -10.04
C HIS A 109 -8.36 -5.69 -11.21
N PHE A 110 -7.12 -6.13 -10.99
CA PHE A 110 -6.12 -6.20 -12.06
C PHE A 110 -5.12 -7.35 -11.86
N ILE A 111 -4.46 -7.70 -12.95
CA ILE A 111 -3.42 -8.73 -12.94
C ILE A 111 -2.08 -8.07 -12.63
N VAL A 112 -1.40 -8.54 -11.59
CA VAL A 112 -0.08 -8.04 -11.21
C VAL A 112 0.99 -8.70 -12.07
N LEU A 113 1.74 -7.88 -12.81
CA LEU A 113 2.78 -8.36 -13.72
C LEU A 113 4.15 -8.48 -13.06
N GLY A 114 4.38 -7.74 -11.98
CA GLY A 114 5.64 -7.76 -11.25
C GLY A 114 5.73 -6.63 -10.22
N GLU A 115 6.89 -6.56 -9.57
CA GLU A 115 7.14 -5.64 -8.44
C GLU A 115 6.95 -4.17 -8.82
N ALA A 116 7.54 -3.74 -9.94
CA ALA A 116 7.45 -2.34 -10.39
C ALA A 116 5.99 -1.94 -10.71
N HIS A 117 5.23 -2.83 -11.34
CA HIS A 117 3.82 -2.64 -11.65
C HIS A 117 2.99 -2.49 -10.36
N LEU A 118 3.12 -3.42 -9.43
CA LEU A 118 2.40 -3.37 -8.15
C LEU A 118 2.78 -2.12 -7.35
N ARG A 119 4.07 -1.79 -7.26
CA ARG A 119 4.55 -0.60 -6.57
C ARG A 119 3.94 0.69 -7.14
N HIS A 120 3.94 0.83 -8.46
CA HIS A 120 3.33 1.99 -9.12
C HIS A 120 1.83 2.10 -8.82
N THR A 121 1.10 0.99 -8.95
CA THR A 121 -0.33 0.94 -8.68
C THR A 121 -0.66 1.28 -7.23
N LEU A 122 0.05 0.70 -6.27
CA LEU A 122 -0.18 0.96 -4.86
C LEU A 122 0.18 2.40 -4.45
N ARG A 123 1.20 3.00 -5.04
CA ARG A 123 1.52 4.43 -4.82
C ARG A 123 0.43 5.35 -5.38
N THR A 124 -0.15 5.00 -6.52
CA THR A 124 -1.29 5.72 -7.09
C THR A 124 -2.52 5.57 -6.20
N TYR A 125 -2.79 4.35 -5.71
CA TYR A 125 -3.86 4.11 -4.74
C TYR A 125 -3.66 4.91 -3.44
N ALA A 126 -2.42 5.00 -2.91
CA ALA A 126 -2.12 5.77 -1.71
C ALA A 126 -2.50 7.26 -1.86
N ARG A 127 -2.24 7.85 -3.02
CA ARG A 127 -2.67 9.23 -3.32
C ARG A 127 -4.19 9.37 -3.33
N TYR A 128 -4.89 8.44 -3.95
CA TYR A 128 -6.35 8.39 -3.93
C TYR A 128 -6.90 8.24 -2.52
N TYR A 129 -6.37 7.28 -1.77
CA TYR A 129 -6.79 6.97 -0.40
C TYR A 129 -6.66 8.20 0.52
N ASN A 130 -5.55 8.90 0.45
CA ASN A 130 -5.27 10.05 1.31
C ASN A 130 -6.02 11.33 0.89
N ASN A 131 -6.19 11.58 -0.42
CA ASN A 131 -6.65 12.87 -0.90
C ASN A 131 -8.09 12.91 -1.40
N ILE A 132 -8.65 11.76 -1.77
CA ILE A 132 -9.96 11.70 -2.44
C ILE A 132 -10.95 10.83 -1.70
N ARG A 133 -10.48 9.69 -1.14
CA ARG A 133 -11.33 8.74 -0.46
C ARG A 133 -11.86 9.31 0.85
N THR A 134 -13.18 9.44 0.95
CA THR A 134 -13.84 9.90 2.16
C THR A 134 -14.04 8.77 3.16
N HIS A 135 -13.92 9.05 4.45
CA HIS A 135 -14.09 8.11 5.53
C HIS A 135 -15.27 8.50 6.43
N TRP A 136 -16.20 7.60 6.66
CA TRP A 136 -17.34 7.83 7.55
C TRP A 136 -16.95 8.29 8.96
N SER A 137 -15.85 7.76 9.48
CA SER A 137 -15.32 8.07 10.80
C SER A 137 -14.53 9.38 10.88
N LEU A 138 -14.36 10.06 9.77
CA LEU A 138 -13.81 11.41 9.64
C LEU A 138 -14.88 12.38 9.12
N ASP A 139 -16.15 12.16 9.48
CA ASP A 139 -17.30 12.95 9.04
C ASP A 139 -17.38 13.09 7.50
N LYS A 140 -17.04 12.01 6.79
CA LYS A 140 -16.89 11.95 5.32
C LYS A 140 -15.76 12.81 4.77
N ASP A 141 -14.78 13.18 5.59
CA ASP A 141 -13.57 13.86 5.16
C ASP A 141 -12.49 12.90 4.69
N THR A 142 -11.46 13.43 4.02
CA THR A 142 -10.29 12.66 3.59
C THR A 142 -9.24 12.61 4.70
N PRO A 143 -8.33 11.61 4.71
CA PRO A 143 -7.23 11.54 5.67
C PRO A 143 -6.31 12.77 5.61
N SER A 144 -6.01 13.26 4.42
CA SER A 144 -5.21 14.46 4.21
C SER A 144 -6.06 15.72 4.36
N ILE A 145 -5.65 16.65 5.23
CA ILE A 145 -6.28 17.97 5.32
C ILE A 145 -5.77 18.83 4.15
N ALA A 146 -6.22 18.52 2.96
CA ALA A 146 -6.18 19.50 1.89
C ALA A 146 -7.51 20.25 1.94
N ARG A 147 -7.52 21.50 2.39
CA ARG A 147 -8.62 22.41 2.18
C ARG A 147 -8.75 22.64 0.67
N PHE A 148 -9.37 21.71 -0.03
CA PHE A 148 -9.71 21.86 -1.44
C PHE A 148 -11.06 22.53 -1.55
N SER A 149 -11.00 23.85 -1.60
CA SER A 149 -12.05 24.67 -2.21
C SER A 149 -12.08 24.32 -3.70
N GLY A 150 -13.13 23.66 -4.15
CA GLY A 150 -13.64 23.77 -5.52
C GLY A 150 -13.15 22.83 -6.62
N SER A 151 -12.22 21.88 -6.43
CA SER A 151 -11.68 21.11 -7.58
C SER A 151 -11.73 19.57 -7.46
N ASN A 152 -12.52 19.02 -6.54
CA ASN A 152 -12.59 17.58 -6.28
C ASN A 152 -13.03 16.71 -7.47
N LEU A 153 -13.82 17.27 -8.40
CA LEU A 153 -14.33 16.51 -9.55
C LEU A 153 -13.22 16.23 -10.59
N SER A 154 -12.36 17.21 -10.84
CA SER A 154 -11.23 17.10 -11.77
C SER A 154 -10.18 16.07 -11.30
N ILE A 155 -9.90 15.99 -9.99
CA ILE A 155 -8.94 15.06 -9.42
C ILE A 155 -9.48 13.62 -9.46
N ARG A 156 -10.77 13.43 -9.18
CA ARG A 156 -11.43 12.11 -9.30
C ARG A 156 -11.39 11.59 -10.73
N THR A 157 -11.66 12.44 -11.69
CA THR A 157 -11.66 12.08 -13.11
C THR A 157 -10.25 11.73 -13.59
N ARG A 158 -9.22 12.47 -13.17
CA ARG A 158 -7.82 12.17 -13.50
C ARG A 158 -7.37 10.85 -12.85
N PHE A 159 -7.68 10.63 -11.58
CA PHE A 159 -7.33 9.37 -10.91
C PHE A 159 -7.98 8.17 -11.61
N LEU A 160 -9.27 8.25 -11.94
CA LEU A 160 -9.96 7.19 -12.69
C LEU A 160 -9.34 7.00 -14.08
N ALA A 161 -8.96 8.06 -14.77
CA ALA A 161 -8.27 7.97 -16.06
C ALA A 161 -6.89 7.32 -15.93
N ASP A 162 -6.08 7.73 -14.94
CA ASP A 162 -4.77 7.12 -14.67
C ASP A 162 -4.90 5.65 -14.26
N PHE A 163 -5.87 5.33 -13.41
CA PHE A 163 -6.14 3.97 -12.98
C PHE A 163 -6.63 3.08 -14.14
N ILE A 164 -7.55 3.57 -14.98
CA ILE A 164 -8.03 2.88 -16.18
C ILE A 164 -6.90 2.73 -17.20
N THR A 165 -6.04 3.72 -17.36
CA THR A 165 -4.88 3.65 -18.25
C THR A 165 -3.88 2.59 -17.78
N ILE A 166 -3.62 2.51 -16.46
CA ILE A 166 -2.76 1.47 -15.88
C ILE A 166 -3.35 0.08 -16.09
N THR A 167 -4.68 -0.07 -15.95
CA THR A 167 -5.36 -1.37 -16.12
C THR A 167 -5.64 -1.73 -17.58
N SER A 168 -5.84 -0.74 -18.47
CA SER A 168 -6.13 -0.94 -19.90
C SER A 168 -4.90 -0.86 -20.81
N GLY A 169 -3.73 -0.48 -20.29
CA GLY A 169 -2.47 -0.35 -21.04
C GLY A 169 -1.92 -1.66 -21.61
N PHE A 170 -2.56 -2.80 -21.34
CA PHE A 170 -2.30 -4.07 -21.97
C PHE A 170 -3.37 -4.40 -23.03
N ARG A 171 -3.25 -3.77 -24.21
CA ARG A 171 -3.82 -4.38 -25.40
C ARG A 171 -2.99 -5.65 -25.70
N PHE A 172 -3.56 -6.81 -25.44
CA PHE A 172 -3.12 -8.04 -26.07
C PHE A 172 -3.32 -7.87 -27.59
N SER A 173 -2.24 -7.61 -28.31
CA SER A 173 -2.24 -7.89 -29.76
C SER A 173 -2.26 -9.40 -29.92
N VAL A 174 -3.44 -9.96 -30.03
CA VAL A 174 -3.60 -11.30 -30.59
C VAL A 174 -3.25 -11.18 -32.09
N HIS A 175 -2.02 -11.47 -32.46
CA HIS A 175 -1.66 -11.75 -33.83
C HIS A 175 -2.36 -13.07 -34.20
N THR A 176 -3.52 -12.95 -34.79
CA THR A 176 -4.12 -14.05 -35.53
C THR A 176 -3.23 -14.27 -36.76
N ALA A 177 -2.32 -15.22 -36.67
CA ALA A 177 -1.69 -15.78 -37.84
C ALA A 177 -2.79 -16.53 -38.60
N LEU A 178 -3.40 -15.87 -39.55
CA LEU A 178 -4.16 -16.56 -40.60
C LEU A 178 -3.15 -17.25 -41.49
N ASP A 179 -3.14 -18.55 -41.39
CA ASP A 179 -2.45 -19.48 -42.26
C ASP A 179 -3.08 -19.32 -43.68
N GLU A 180 -2.36 -18.65 -44.58
CA GLU A 180 -2.63 -18.71 -46.00
C GLU A 180 -1.96 -19.96 -46.55
N THR A 181 -2.65 -21.09 -46.45
CA THR A 181 -2.43 -22.19 -47.36
C THR A 181 -3.25 -21.92 -48.59
N ASN A 182 -2.59 -21.57 -49.67
CA ASN A 182 -3.18 -21.64 -50.98
C ASN A 182 -2.21 -22.33 -51.93
N GLU A 183 -2.67 -23.47 -52.48
CA GLU A 183 -2.27 -24.20 -53.69
C GLU A 183 -0.79 -24.56 -53.88
#